data_8e9fc6c074539b6eceb88937005e12a0
#
_entry.id   8e9fc6c074539b6eceb88937005e12a0
#
_cell.length_a   1.000
_cell.length_b   1.000
_cell.length_c   1.000
_cell.angle_alpha   90.00
_cell.angle_beta   90.00
_cell.angle_gamma   90.00
#
_symmetry.space_group_name_H-M   'P 1'
#
loop_
_entity.id
_entity.type
_entity.pdbx_description
1 polymer ?
#
loop_
_entity_poly.entity_id
_entity_poly.type
_entity_poly.pdbx_seq_one_letter_code
_entity_poly.pdbx_strand_id
1 'polypeptide(L)'
;MTRTKRLLASAFLMLSCILFTACSQNKEVDFVKKYKVDLSSTSDITETLQKAIDELPDGGVLFLQDGTYQLAGHIVFKENMTFKMSDNAVLLNCSQDKNPMMAYNHPYKHNKAEGNSNIIIEGGIWDMNGQLDESGTPKNLPNAESINALGIGYGSNITIRNITFRDCYNGHVIQVAGSDNVLIENCRFEGQSFRGSGDKTRELLQIEPGTVKGYPYTLVQNKAPSTNVTIRNCYFGGSENTPHYMAAIGTHSQQAGVKCSDIVIEDCTFDNAAYTAIHFMAYDRITIRNNNFTITSDSEQIDRYGILAYTYGSFIDPTGAESTTDFTIEGNTFDVSDPNATVLEITTNNKSPKHIKNVTIKDNTLKAVNGGKAIDLYLLDNCTISGNTIEGFERPIVANSCDEQFISDTDIVTE
;
A
#
# COMPACT_ATOMS: atom_id res chain seq x y z
N MET A 1 -48.08 -32.92 -16.84
CA MET A 1 -47.53 -32.34 -15.63
C MET A 1 -46.88 -31.01 -16.06
N THR A 2 -47.40 -30.07 -16.20
CA THR A 2 -48.46 -29.09 -16.24
C THR A 2 -48.03 -27.80 -15.51
N ARG A 3 -48.25 -26.73 -16.19
CA ARG A 3 -47.92 -25.32 -15.98
C ARG A 3 -48.00 -24.80 -14.53
N THR A 4 -48.65 -25.49 -13.62
CA THR A 4 -48.87 -25.08 -12.23
C THR A 4 -47.63 -25.21 -11.32
N LYS A 5 -46.66 -26.11 -11.63
CA LYS A 5 -45.43 -26.25 -10.83
C LYS A 5 -44.35 -25.20 -11.12
N ARG A 6 -44.44 -24.50 -12.25
CA ARG A 6 -43.51 -23.40 -12.60
C ARG A 6 -43.89 -22.07 -11.97
N LEU A 7 -45.16 -21.86 -11.67
CA LEU A 7 -45.64 -20.63 -11.00
C LEU A 7 -45.35 -20.60 -9.51
N LEU A 8 -45.29 -21.76 -8.86
CA LEU A 8 -44.94 -21.84 -7.42
C LEU A 8 -43.43 -21.66 -7.17
N ALA A 9 -42.57 -22.09 -8.11
CA ALA A 9 -41.13 -21.87 -7.99
C ALA A 9 -40.74 -20.39 -8.21
N SER A 10 -41.43 -19.68 -9.09
CA SER A 10 -41.19 -18.26 -9.32
C SER A 10 -41.72 -17.36 -8.21
N ALA A 11 -42.79 -17.75 -7.55
CA ALA A 11 -43.34 -17.02 -6.38
C ALA A 11 -42.45 -17.21 -5.12
N PHE A 12 -41.80 -18.37 -4.96
CA PHE A 12 -40.88 -18.61 -3.85
C PHE A 12 -39.51 -17.89 -4.03
N LEU A 13 -39.03 -17.71 -5.28
CA LEU A 13 -37.83 -16.94 -5.55
C LEU A 13 -38.03 -15.42 -5.40
N MET A 14 -39.23 -14.90 -5.72
CA MET A 14 -39.56 -13.49 -5.48
C MET A 14 -39.82 -13.19 -3.99
N LEU A 15 -40.31 -14.12 -3.21
CA LEU A 15 -40.53 -13.93 -1.78
C LEU A 15 -39.23 -13.97 -0.98
N SER A 16 -38.19 -14.71 -1.45
CA SER A 16 -36.89 -14.71 -0.81
C SER A 16 -36.04 -13.44 -1.13
N CYS A 17 -36.30 -12.78 -2.24
CA CYS A 17 -35.67 -11.49 -2.56
C CYS A 17 -36.30 -10.31 -1.80
N ILE A 18 -37.56 -10.42 -1.36
CA ILE A 18 -38.23 -9.35 -0.63
C ILE A 18 -37.94 -9.39 0.88
N LEU A 19 -37.49 -10.54 1.41
CA LEU A 19 -37.11 -10.67 2.83
C LEU A 19 -35.69 -10.19 3.14
N PHE A 20 -34.84 -9.92 2.13
CA PHE A 20 -33.51 -9.35 2.34
C PHE A 20 -33.41 -7.82 2.19
N THR A 21 -34.52 -7.14 1.84
CA THR A 21 -34.56 -5.68 1.73
C THR A 21 -35.21 -4.96 2.92
N ALA A 22 -35.59 -5.67 3.96
CA ALA A 22 -36.21 -5.09 5.14
C ALA A 22 -35.35 -5.29 6.37
N CYS A 23 -34.20 -4.63 6.46
CA CYS A 23 -33.58 -4.13 7.70
C CYS A 23 -32.22 -3.48 7.45
N SER A 24 -32.13 -2.48 6.62
CA SER A 24 -31.05 -1.49 6.74
C SER A 24 -31.69 -0.20 7.30
N GLN A 25 -32.11 -0.22 8.54
CA GLN A 25 -32.21 1.04 9.27
C GLN A 25 -30.80 1.61 9.34
N ASN A 26 -30.64 2.86 8.91
CA ASN A 26 -29.40 3.60 8.95
C ASN A 26 -28.73 3.45 10.32
N LYS A 27 -27.75 2.57 10.43
CA LYS A 27 -26.90 2.42 11.61
C LYS A 27 -25.83 3.52 11.63
N GLU A 28 -26.01 4.59 10.87
CA GLU A 28 -25.08 5.70 10.79
C GLU A 28 -25.21 6.61 12.01
N VAL A 29 -24.09 6.83 12.68
CA VAL A 29 -23.95 7.69 13.83
C VAL A 29 -23.13 8.91 13.41
N ASP A 30 -23.77 10.08 13.38
CA ASP A 30 -23.11 11.36 13.21
C ASP A 30 -22.31 11.69 14.49
N PHE A 31 -20.99 11.69 14.36
CA PHE A 31 -20.07 11.85 15.47
C PHE A 31 -20.23 13.21 16.17
N VAL A 32 -20.23 14.29 15.37
CA VAL A 32 -20.29 15.65 15.90
C VAL A 32 -21.61 15.89 16.65
N LYS A 33 -22.70 15.46 16.05
CA LYS A 33 -24.04 15.64 16.63
C LYS A 33 -24.25 14.81 17.89
N LYS A 34 -23.88 13.53 17.86
CA LYS A 34 -24.09 12.62 19.00
C LYS A 34 -23.19 12.96 20.19
N TYR A 35 -21.93 13.27 19.95
CA TYR A 35 -20.95 13.51 21.01
C TYR A 35 -20.73 15.01 21.30
N LYS A 36 -21.47 15.90 20.61
CA LYS A 36 -21.43 17.36 20.79
C LYS A 36 -20.01 17.92 20.63
N VAL A 37 -19.30 17.44 19.61
CA VAL A 37 -17.93 17.86 19.32
C VAL A 37 -17.91 19.31 18.85
N ASP A 38 -17.08 20.14 19.47
CA ASP A 38 -16.86 21.52 19.03
C ASP A 38 -15.74 21.54 17.98
N LEU A 39 -16.11 21.68 16.72
CA LEU A 39 -15.18 21.74 15.58
C LEU A 39 -14.40 23.06 15.51
N SER A 40 -14.74 24.08 16.29
CA SER A 40 -13.95 25.31 16.43
C SER A 40 -12.80 25.15 17.44
N SER A 41 -12.83 24.11 18.24
CA SER A 41 -11.81 23.78 19.23
C SER A 41 -10.63 23.05 18.58
N THR A 42 -9.43 23.35 19.06
CA THR A 42 -8.19 22.61 18.75
C THR A 42 -7.89 21.52 19.78
N SER A 43 -8.90 21.07 20.51
CA SER A 43 -8.73 20.05 21.54
C SER A 43 -8.57 18.66 20.94
N ASP A 44 -7.79 17.82 21.59
CA ASP A 44 -7.65 16.41 21.27
C ASP A 44 -9.01 15.69 21.40
N ILE A 45 -9.37 14.95 20.36
CA ILE A 45 -10.64 14.19 20.35
C ILE A 45 -10.43 12.68 20.47
N THR A 46 -9.20 12.23 20.72
CA THR A 46 -8.83 10.79 20.68
C THR A 46 -9.77 9.93 21.54
N GLU A 47 -9.94 10.30 22.82
CA GLU A 47 -10.80 9.53 23.74
C GLU A 47 -12.28 9.56 23.33
N THR A 48 -12.77 10.73 22.88
CA THR A 48 -14.16 10.86 22.44
C THR A 48 -14.42 10.04 21.17
N LEU A 49 -13.48 10.04 20.25
CA LEU A 49 -13.57 9.27 19.01
C LEU A 49 -13.47 7.76 19.28
N GLN A 50 -12.58 7.34 20.17
CA GLN A 50 -12.48 5.93 20.59
C GLN A 50 -13.78 5.47 21.25
N LYS A 51 -14.33 6.28 22.15
CA LYS A 51 -15.64 5.99 22.77
C LYS A 51 -16.75 5.83 21.72
N ALA A 52 -16.76 6.69 20.70
CA ALA A 52 -17.76 6.60 19.62
C ALA A 52 -17.61 5.30 18.81
N ILE A 53 -16.37 4.84 18.56
CA ILE A 53 -16.09 3.56 17.92
C ILE A 53 -16.58 2.40 18.80
N ASP A 54 -16.27 2.42 20.10
CA ASP A 54 -16.62 1.35 21.03
C ASP A 54 -18.15 1.20 21.20
N GLU A 55 -18.88 2.32 21.24
CA GLU A 55 -20.33 2.37 21.37
C GLU A 55 -21.09 2.12 20.04
N LEU A 56 -20.38 2.01 18.93
CA LEU A 56 -21.03 1.76 17.64
C LEU A 56 -21.68 0.37 17.62
N PRO A 57 -22.94 0.23 17.18
CA PRO A 57 -23.57 -1.08 17.03
C PRO A 57 -22.84 -1.93 15.98
N ASP A 58 -22.95 -3.23 16.07
CA ASP A 58 -22.39 -4.16 15.09
C ASP A 58 -22.90 -3.86 13.66
N GLY A 59 -21.99 -3.75 12.70
CA GLY A 59 -22.26 -3.28 11.34
C GLY A 59 -22.66 -1.81 11.28
N GLY A 60 -22.35 -1.00 12.29
CA GLY A 60 -22.65 0.42 12.32
C GLY A 60 -21.68 1.26 11.50
N VAL A 61 -22.11 2.46 11.15
CA VAL A 61 -21.32 3.48 10.44
C VAL A 61 -21.08 4.66 11.38
N LEU A 62 -19.82 4.98 11.66
CA LEU A 62 -19.45 6.21 12.34
C LEU A 62 -19.11 7.27 11.29
N PHE A 63 -19.87 8.34 11.22
CA PHE A 63 -19.70 9.41 10.25
C PHE A 63 -19.13 10.68 10.88
N LEU A 64 -18.02 11.17 10.30
CA LEU A 64 -17.40 12.44 10.61
C LEU A 64 -17.69 13.44 9.49
N GLN A 65 -18.47 14.50 9.80
CA GLN A 65 -18.76 15.58 8.86
C GLN A 65 -17.52 16.46 8.59
N ASP A 66 -17.64 17.44 7.69
CA ASP A 66 -16.59 18.43 7.43
C ASP A 66 -16.09 19.10 8.71
N GLY A 67 -14.78 19.18 8.87
CA GLY A 67 -14.11 19.77 10.03
C GLY A 67 -12.74 19.17 10.26
N THR A 68 -11.96 19.78 11.17
CA THR A 68 -10.65 19.26 11.57
C THR A 68 -10.72 18.60 12.94
N TYR A 69 -10.31 17.35 12.99
CA TYR A 69 -10.34 16.48 14.16
C TYR A 69 -8.90 16.19 14.60
N GLN A 70 -8.48 16.80 15.72
CA GLN A 70 -7.12 16.64 16.25
C GLN A 70 -6.97 15.33 17.04
N LEU A 71 -6.01 14.51 16.63
CA LEU A 71 -5.75 13.20 17.20
C LEU A 71 -4.35 13.20 17.85
N ALA A 72 -4.28 13.31 19.20
CA ALA A 72 -3.03 13.27 19.93
C ALA A 72 -2.59 11.86 20.35
N GLY A 73 -3.48 10.89 20.26
CA GLY A 73 -3.22 9.46 20.47
C GLY A 73 -3.53 8.65 19.24
N HIS A 74 -3.89 7.39 19.43
CA HIS A 74 -4.35 6.50 18.39
C HIS A 74 -5.76 6.00 18.67
N ILE A 75 -6.48 5.63 17.61
CA ILE A 75 -7.76 4.93 17.70
C ILE A 75 -7.62 3.48 17.26
N VAL A 76 -8.52 2.63 17.78
CA VAL A 76 -8.61 1.22 17.45
C VAL A 76 -9.98 0.94 16.84
N PHE A 77 -10.00 0.53 15.59
CA PHE A 77 -11.23 0.12 14.92
C PHE A 77 -11.72 -1.21 15.50
N LYS A 78 -13.02 -1.29 15.73
CA LYS A 78 -13.66 -2.54 16.14
C LYS A 78 -14.07 -3.39 14.94
N GLU A 79 -14.39 -4.63 15.19
CA GLU A 79 -14.91 -5.55 14.18
C GLU A 79 -16.27 -5.11 13.61
N ASN A 80 -16.55 -5.42 12.36
CA ASN A 80 -17.83 -5.21 11.69
C ASN A 80 -18.29 -3.74 11.70
N MET A 81 -17.43 -2.80 11.29
CA MET A 81 -17.78 -1.37 11.28
C MET A 81 -17.40 -0.66 9.99
N THR A 82 -18.01 0.48 9.78
CA THR A 82 -17.56 1.47 8.81
C THR A 82 -17.17 2.77 9.52
N PHE A 83 -15.94 3.20 9.30
CA PHE A 83 -15.47 4.54 9.65
C PHE A 83 -15.50 5.41 8.41
N LYS A 84 -16.35 6.41 8.40
CA LYS A 84 -16.64 7.24 7.25
C LYS A 84 -16.38 8.71 7.55
N MET A 85 -15.65 9.37 6.67
CA MET A 85 -15.44 10.81 6.73
C MET A 85 -15.98 11.46 5.46
N SER A 86 -16.49 12.67 5.58
CA SER A 86 -16.78 13.50 4.41
C SER A 86 -15.47 13.93 3.72
N ASP A 87 -15.52 14.27 2.44
CA ASP A 87 -14.34 14.53 1.62
C ASP A 87 -13.46 15.66 2.17
N ASN A 88 -14.04 16.65 2.86
CA ASN A 88 -13.31 17.77 3.45
C ASN A 88 -13.03 17.61 4.96
N ALA A 89 -13.42 16.50 5.56
CA ALA A 89 -13.07 16.21 6.95
C ALA A 89 -11.57 15.88 7.05
N VAL A 90 -10.89 16.46 8.02
CA VAL A 90 -9.45 16.27 8.25
C VAL A 90 -9.22 15.58 9.59
N LEU A 91 -8.60 14.40 9.58
CA LEU A 91 -8.06 13.76 10.76
C LEU A 91 -6.58 14.18 10.88
N LEU A 92 -6.30 15.09 11.81
CA LEU A 92 -4.99 15.72 11.96
C LEU A 92 -4.18 15.05 13.08
N ASN A 93 -3.01 14.53 12.76
CA ASN A 93 -2.08 13.99 13.76
C ASN A 93 -1.46 15.12 14.61
N CYS A 94 -1.65 15.05 15.92
CA CYS A 94 -1.09 15.98 16.91
C CYS A 94 -0.32 15.25 18.01
N SER A 95 0.00 13.97 17.83
CA SER A 95 0.71 13.15 18.82
C SER A 95 2.12 13.68 19.10
N GLN A 96 2.50 13.68 20.36
CA GLN A 96 3.88 14.02 20.80
C GLN A 96 4.76 12.78 21.01
N ASP A 97 4.26 11.61 20.61
CA ASP A 97 5.03 10.36 20.65
C ASP A 97 6.17 10.37 19.63
N LYS A 98 7.20 9.55 19.88
CA LYS A 98 8.32 9.42 18.95
C LYS A 98 7.96 8.72 17.63
N ASN A 99 7.07 7.76 17.70
CA ASN A 99 6.65 6.95 16.56
C ASN A 99 5.12 6.81 16.55
N PRO A 100 4.38 7.92 16.35
CA PRO A 100 2.93 7.87 16.36
C PRO A 100 2.39 7.03 15.21
N MET A 101 1.29 6.34 15.50
CA MET A 101 0.40 5.70 14.56
C MET A 101 -1.00 6.22 14.85
N MET A 102 -1.73 6.68 13.84
CA MET A 102 -3.03 7.29 14.04
C MET A 102 -4.13 6.27 14.34
N ALA A 103 -4.06 5.09 13.72
CA ALA A 103 -5.09 4.07 13.90
C ALA A 103 -4.57 2.63 13.73
N TYR A 104 -5.27 1.69 14.37
CA TYR A 104 -5.06 0.24 14.25
C TYR A 104 -6.38 -0.50 14.07
N ASN A 105 -6.29 -1.71 13.51
CA ASN A 105 -7.41 -2.68 13.58
C ASN A 105 -7.29 -3.63 14.79
N HIS A 106 -6.43 -3.36 15.75
CA HIS A 106 -6.19 -4.16 16.94
C HIS A 106 -5.65 -3.29 18.09
N PRO A 107 -5.79 -3.70 19.36
CA PRO A 107 -5.16 -2.99 20.48
C PRO A 107 -3.63 -2.97 20.35
N TYR A 108 -3.04 -1.81 20.62
CA TYR A 108 -1.59 -1.64 20.55
C TYR A 108 -0.88 -2.53 21.58
N LYS A 109 0.14 -3.26 21.10
CA LYS A 109 0.96 -4.19 21.91
C LYS A 109 0.17 -5.23 22.73
N HIS A 110 -0.93 -5.72 22.20
CA HIS A 110 -1.66 -6.82 22.85
C HIS A 110 -0.97 -8.17 22.68
N ASN A 111 -1.33 -9.15 23.52
CA ASN A 111 -0.70 -10.47 23.61
C ASN A 111 -1.30 -11.51 22.63
N LYS A 112 -1.73 -11.07 21.45
CA LYS A 112 -2.34 -11.94 20.45
C LYS A 112 -1.93 -11.53 19.05
N ALA A 113 -1.78 -12.48 18.15
CA ALA A 113 -1.65 -12.23 16.72
C ALA A 113 -3.06 -12.27 16.08
N GLU A 114 -3.90 -11.34 16.49
CA GLU A 114 -5.29 -11.19 16.05
C GLU A 114 -5.57 -9.72 15.76
N GLY A 115 -6.39 -9.46 14.74
CA GLY A 115 -6.88 -8.13 14.39
C GLY A 115 -8.36 -8.18 14.06
N ASN A 116 -9.05 -7.08 14.32
CA ASN A 116 -10.45 -6.91 13.97
C ASN A 116 -10.62 -6.93 12.44
N SER A 117 -11.72 -7.49 12.00
CA SER A 117 -12.02 -7.79 10.60
C SER A 117 -13.34 -7.13 10.17
N ASN A 118 -13.66 -7.22 8.86
CA ASN A 118 -14.88 -6.66 8.29
C ASN A 118 -14.99 -5.15 8.54
N ILE A 119 -13.92 -4.41 8.24
CA ILE A 119 -13.80 -2.97 8.48
C ILE A 119 -13.77 -2.23 7.15
N ILE A 120 -14.56 -1.18 7.04
CA ILE A 120 -14.46 -0.21 5.95
C ILE A 120 -13.98 1.12 6.52
N ILE A 121 -12.93 1.67 5.95
CA ILE A 121 -12.38 2.98 6.28
C ILE A 121 -12.47 3.82 5.00
N GLU A 122 -13.30 4.87 5.03
CA GLU A 122 -13.54 5.63 3.81
C GLU A 122 -13.61 7.14 4.03
N GLY A 123 -13.10 7.87 3.05
CA GLY A 123 -13.24 9.32 2.92
C GLY A 123 -12.28 10.14 3.76
N GLY A 124 -12.33 11.44 3.50
CA GLY A 124 -11.58 12.46 4.22
C GLY A 124 -10.08 12.52 3.91
N ILE A 125 -9.44 13.39 4.66
CA ILE A 125 -8.01 13.67 4.62
C ILE A 125 -7.39 13.21 5.93
N TRP A 126 -6.41 12.32 5.85
CA TRP A 126 -5.59 11.90 6.99
C TRP A 126 -4.26 12.65 6.92
N ASP A 127 -4.18 13.74 7.65
CA ASP A 127 -3.01 14.61 7.68
C ASP A 127 -2.05 14.13 8.76
N MET A 128 -0.93 13.57 8.32
CA MET A 128 0.09 13.02 9.20
C MET A 128 0.97 14.11 9.81
N ASN A 129 0.84 15.37 9.31
CA ASN A 129 1.48 16.56 9.88
C ASN A 129 3.02 16.49 9.93
N GLY A 130 3.61 15.78 8.97
CA GLY A 130 5.04 15.50 8.89
C GLY A 130 5.86 16.55 8.13
N GLN A 131 5.33 17.75 7.93
CA GLN A 131 6.02 18.86 7.28
C GLN A 131 7.25 19.27 8.08
N LEU A 132 8.38 19.49 7.39
CA LEU A 132 9.63 19.88 8.04
C LEU A 132 9.74 21.40 8.23
N ASP A 133 10.40 21.79 9.29
CA ASP A 133 10.95 23.14 9.48
C ASP A 133 12.32 23.27 8.77
N GLU A 134 12.94 24.44 8.89
CA GLU A 134 14.26 24.75 8.29
C GLU A 134 15.40 23.86 8.86
N SER A 135 15.20 23.24 10.02
CA SER A 135 16.18 22.33 10.65
C SER A 135 16.05 20.88 10.16
N GLY A 136 15.02 20.57 9.37
CA GLY A 136 14.71 19.20 8.94
C GLY A 136 13.98 18.38 10.02
N THR A 137 13.31 19.05 10.95
CA THR A 137 12.51 18.42 12.00
C THR A 137 11.02 18.63 11.71
N PRO A 138 10.12 17.68 12.00
CA PRO A 138 8.70 17.90 11.85
C PRO A 138 8.20 19.12 12.63
N LYS A 139 7.70 20.10 11.90
CA LYS A 139 7.38 21.45 12.41
C LYS A 139 6.43 21.44 13.61
N ASN A 140 5.41 20.60 13.57
CA ASN A 140 4.37 20.53 14.60
C ASN A 140 4.54 19.32 15.54
N LEU A 141 5.41 18.38 15.18
CA LEU A 141 5.66 17.14 15.91
C LEU A 141 7.17 16.94 16.17
N PRO A 142 7.82 17.83 16.90
CA PRO A 142 9.28 17.90 17.00
C PRO A 142 9.93 16.67 17.66
N ASN A 143 9.16 15.86 18.37
CA ASN A 143 9.64 14.63 19.01
C ASN A 143 9.58 13.41 18.08
N ALA A 144 8.91 13.52 16.92
CA ALA A 144 8.69 12.38 16.05
C ALA A 144 9.99 11.90 15.39
N GLU A 145 10.23 10.61 15.45
CA GLU A 145 11.28 9.90 14.72
C GLU A 145 10.74 9.29 13.44
N SER A 146 9.47 8.87 13.45
CA SER A 146 8.67 8.50 12.29
C SER A 146 7.18 8.73 12.56
N ILE A 147 6.38 8.95 11.52
CA ILE A 147 4.92 9.15 11.64
C ILE A 147 4.23 8.16 10.73
N ASN A 148 3.28 7.41 11.27
CA ASN A 148 2.53 6.38 10.56
C ASN A 148 1.03 6.65 10.69
N ALA A 149 0.23 6.28 9.68
CA ALA A 149 -1.21 6.52 9.74
C ALA A 149 -2.01 5.29 10.16
N LEU A 150 -1.85 4.15 9.48
CA LEU A 150 -2.75 3.02 9.65
C LEU A 150 -2.03 1.68 9.72
N GLY A 151 -2.18 0.98 10.84
CA GLY A 151 -1.68 -0.38 11.03
C GLY A 151 -2.79 -1.42 10.89
N ILE A 152 -2.69 -2.29 9.89
CA ILE A 152 -3.59 -3.42 9.65
C ILE A 152 -2.82 -4.71 9.91
N GLY A 153 -3.05 -5.29 11.07
CA GLY A 153 -2.40 -6.55 11.48
C GLY A 153 -3.41 -7.66 11.71
N TYR A 154 -3.14 -8.84 11.14
CA TYR A 154 -3.86 -10.10 11.42
C TYR A 154 -5.38 -10.04 11.23
N GLY A 155 -5.89 -9.08 10.47
CA GLY A 155 -7.31 -8.94 10.16
C GLY A 155 -7.65 -9.48 8.78
N SER A 156 -8.93 -9.56 8.48
CA SER A 156 -9.44 -9.95 7.16
C SER A 156 -10.63 -9.08 6.73
N ASN A 157 -10.88 -9.03 5.42
CA ASN A 157 -11.97 -8.25 4.84
C ASN A 157 -11.88 -6.76 5.23
N ILE A 158 -10.77 -6.13 4.93
CA ILE A 158 -10.52 -4.71 5.22
C ILE A 158 -10.60 -3.93 3.91
N THR A 159 -11.42 -2.89 3.88
CA THR A 159 -11.51 -1.96 2.75
C THR A 159 -11.08 -0.57 3.19
N ILE A 160 -10.11 0.02 2.48
CA ILE A 160 -9.61 1.38 2.68
C ILE A 160 -9.83 2.11 1.36
N ARG A 161 -10.67 3.16 1.35
CA ARG A 161 -11.03 3.80 0.09
C ARG A 161 -11.34 5.28 0.17
N ASN A 162 -11.14 5.96 -0.95
CA ASN A 162 -11.50 7.39 -1.12
C ASN A 162 -10.83 8.29 -0.09
N ILE A 163 -9.62 7.98 0.35
CA ILE A 163 -8.89 8.71 1.39
C ILE A 163 -7.69 9.43 0.75
N THR A 164 -7.46 10.68 1.15
CA THR A 164 -6.20 11.37 0.93
C THR A 164 -5.34 11.28 2.18
N PHE A 165 -4.24 10.54 2.12
CA PHE A 165 -3.18 10.55 3.12
C PHE A 165 -2.12 11.56 2.70
N ARG A 166 -1.71 12.46 3.60
CA ARG A 166 -0.70 13.46 3.23
C ARG A 166 0.35 13.69 4.30
N ASP A 167 1.53 14.16 3.84
CA ASP A 167 2.63 14.62 4.66
C ASP A 167 3.12 13.59 5.69
N CYS A 168 3.44 12.39 5.22
CA CYS A 168 4.12 11.37 6.01
C CYS A 168 5.54 11.83 6.37
N TYR A 169 6.07 11.41 7.52
CA TYR A 169 7.46 11.67 7.91
C TYR A 169 8.16 10.37 8.28
N ASN A 170 9.19 10.03 7.53
CA ASN A 170 10.13 8.93 7.81
C ASN A 170 9.45 7.62 8.29
N GLY A 171 8.21 7.39 7.86
CA GLY A 171 7.35 6.29 8.30
C GLY A 171 6.56 5.68 7.14
N HIS A 172 5.57 4.89 7.48
CA HIS A 172 4.65 4.27 6.53
C HIS A 172 3.24 4.87 6.68
N VAL A 173 2.55 5.11 5.57
CA VAL A 173 1.14 5.54 5.63
C VAL A 173 0.26 4.36 6.03
N ILE A 174 0.37 3.24 5.32
CA ILE A 174 -0.36 2.02 5.65
C ILE A 174 0.61 0.86 5.79
N GLN A 175 0.47 0.09 6.87
CA GLN A 175 1.18 -1.17 7.06
C GLN A 175 0.17 -2.32 7.11
N VAL A 176 0.33 -3.29 6.20
CA VAL A 176 -0.48 -4.50 6.13
C VAL A 176 0.39 -5.69 6.51
N ALA A 177 0.07 -6.39 7.59
CA ALA A 177 0.89 -7.48 8.09
C ALA A 177 0.06 -8.69 8.54
N GLY A 178 0.37 -9.86 7.99
CA GLY A 178 -0.31 -11.09 8.35
C GLY A 178 -1.82 -11.07 8.14
N SER A 179 -2.31 -10.26 7.19
CA SER A 179 -3.72 -9.99 6.95
C SER A 179 -4.19 -10.59 5.63
N ASP A 180 -5.47 -10.85 5.51
CA ASP A 180 -6.07 -11.47 4.33
C ASP A 180 -7.23 -10.64 3.78
N ASN A 181 -7.38 -10.62 2.45
CA ASN A 181 -8.43 -9.91 1.74
C ASN A 181 -8.50 -8.42 2.13
N VAL A 182 -7.45 -7.68 1.74
CA VAL A 182 -7.33 -6.22 1.97
C VAL A 182 -7.48 -5.50 0.63
N LEU A 183 -8.45 -4.60 0.54
CA LEU A 183 -8.68 -3.73 -0.61
C LEU A 183 -8.32 -2.29 -0.27
N ILE A 184 -7.42 -1.70 -1.07
CA ILE A 184 -7.06 -0.29 -1.00
C ILE A 184 -7.40 0.32 -2.36
N GLU A 185 -8.38 1.20 -2.41
CA GLU A 185 -8.86 1.73 -3.68
C GLU A 185 -9.19 3.23 -3.66
N ASN A 186 -8.98 3.89 -4.79
CA ASN A 186 -9.28 5.31 -4.97
C ASN A 186 -8.64 6.21 -3.91
N CYS A 187 -7.46 5.85 -3.41
CA CYS A 187 -6.74 6.60 -2.38
C CYS A 187 -5.64 7.47 -3.02
N ARG A 188 -5.30 8.56 -2.32
CA ARG A 188 -4.16 9.40 -2.67
C ARG A 188 -3.14 9.35 -1.53
N PHE A 189 -1.88 9.13 -1.90
CA PHE A 189 -0.74 9.10 -0.99
C PHE A 189 0.18 10.25 -1.40
N GLU A 190 0.15 11.35 -0.64
CA GLU A 190 0.74 12.63 -1.04
C GLU A 190 1.83 13.08 -0.08
N GLY A 191 3.07 13.06 -0.56
CA GLY A 191 4.24 13.59 0.13
C GLY A 191 4.75 12.76 1.30
N GLN A 192 6.06 12.58 1.31
CA GLN A 192 6.79 11.95 2.42
C GLN A 192 8.10 12.71 2.63
N SER A 193 8.24 13.29 3.80
CA SER A 193 9.50 13.91 4.22
C SER A 193 10.40 12.92 4.94
N PHE A 194 11.71 13.19 4.97
CA PHE A 194 12.72 12.26 5.44
C PHE A 194 13.65 12.91 6.44
N ARG A 195 14.21 12.08 7.31
CA ARG A 195 15.33 12.47 8.16
C ARG A 195 16.65 12.27 7.40
N GLY A 196 17.39 13.34 7.17
CA GLY A 196 18.65 13.28 6.40
C GLY A 196 18.44 12.88 4.95
N SER A 197 19.23 11.95 4.44
CA SER A 197 19.14 11.47 3.04
C SER A 197 17.97 10.52 2.76
N GLY A 198 17.12 10.25 3.75
CA GLY A 198 16.02 9.30 3.65
C GLY A 198 16.44 7.85 3.85
N ASP A 199 15.47 7.01 4.10
CA ASP A 199 15.62 5.55 4.23
C ASP A 199 14.87 4.87 3.06
N LYS A 200 15.62 4.22 2.19
CA LYS A 200 15.10 3.52 1.00
C LYS A 200 14.04 2.44 1.34
N THR A 201 13.93 2.06 2.61
CA THR A 201 12.98 1.07 3.10
C THR A 201 11.74 1.70 3.75
N ARG A 202 11.40 2.94 3.39
CA ARG A 202 10.22 3.65 3.90
C ARG A 202 9.16 3.77 2.82
N GLU A 203 8.49 2.67 2.57
CA GLU A 203 7.34 2.61 1.67
C GLU A 203 6.13 3.35 2.25
N LEU A 204 5.38 4.06 1.42
CA LEU A 204 4.10 4.63 1.84
C LEU A 204 3.10 3.51 2.21
N LEU A 205 3.09 2.43 1.44
CA LEU A 205 2.27 1.25 1.67
C LEU A 205 3.16 0.01 1.80
N GLN A 206 3.26 -0.52 3.00
CA GLN A 206 4.07 -1.69 3.33
C GLN A 206 3.20 -2.94 3.42
N ILE A 207 3.60 -4.04 2.76
CA ILE A 207 2.91 -5.34 2.81
C ILE A 207 3.91 -6.37 3.33
N GLU A 208 3.67 -6.90 4.52
CA GLU A 208 4.64 -7.71 5.26
C GLU A 208 4.03 -8.99 5.81
N PRO A 209 4.84 -10.01 6.11
CA PRO A 209 4.41 -11.06 7.03
C PRO A 209 4.33 -10.51 8.46
N GLY A 210 3.47 -11.08 9.28
CA GLY A 210 3.28 -10.71 10.68
C GLY A 210 4.49 -11.08 11.56
N THR A 211 5.59 -10.34 11.41
CA THR A 211 6.87 -10.53 12.13
C THR A 211 7.21 -9.34 13.01
N VAL A 212 8.12 -9.53 13.97
CA VAL A 212 8.60 -8.43 14.85
C VAL A 212 9.21 -7.27 14.06
N LYS A 213 9.90 -7.56 12.98
CA LYS A 213 10.57 -6.54 12.17
C LYS A 213 9.62 -5.84 11.22
N GLY A 214 8.72 -6.57 10.58
CA GLY A 214 7.77 -6.01 9.65
C GLY A 214 6.58 -5.33 10.35
N TYR A 215 6.19 -5.80 11.54
CA TYR A 215 5.03 -5.27 12.25
C TYR A 215 5.21 -5.31 13.78
N PRO A 216 5.88 -4.33 14.39
CA PRO A 216 6.24 -4.34 15.80
C PRO A 216 5.12 -3.93 16.77
N TYR A 217 3.87 -3.86 16.32
CA TYR A 217 2.75 -3.28 17.08
C TYR A 217 1.95 -4.30 17.88
N THR A 218 2.27 -5.58 17.77
CA THR A 218 1.76 -6.64 18.66
C THR A 218 2.91 -7.30 19.42
N LEU A 219 2.64 -7.88 20.59
CA LEU A 219 3.65 -8.58 21.38
C LEU A 219 3.87 -10.03 20.94
N VAL A 220 2.89 -10.60 20.27
CA VAL A 220 2.94 -11.98 19.74
C VAL A 220 2.77 -11.93 18.24
N GLN A 221 3.72 -12.51 17.51
CA GLN A 221 3.70 -12.66 16.07
C GLN A 221 3.60 -14.13 15.70
N ASN A 222 2.72 -14.43 14.73
CA ASN A 222 2.53 -15.78 14.21
C ASN A 222 3.24 -16.03 12.89
N LYS A 223 3.91 -14.99 12.33
CA LYS A 223 4.58 -15.00 11.03
C LYS A 223 3.64 -15.28 9.85
N ALA A 224 2.34 -15.06 10.00
CA ALA A 224 1.39 -15.22 8.91
C ALA A 224 1.76 -14.33 7.73
N PRO A 225 1.66 -14.78 6.48
CA PRO A 225 1.79 -13.94 5.31
C PRO A 225 0.58 -13.00 5.19
N SER A 226 0.76 -11.87 4.52
CA SER A 226 -0.36 -11.11 3.97
C SER A 226 -0.75 -11.73 2.64
N THR A 227 -2.06 -11.92 2.43
CA THR A 227 -2.60 -12.57 1.23
C THR A 227 -3.81 -11.83 0.67
N ASN A 228 -4.08 -11.99 -0.64
CA ASN A 228 -5.24 -11.38 -1.31
C ASN A 228 -5.30 -9.86 -1.08
N VAL A 229 -4.20 -9.15 -1.37
CA VAL A 229 -4.12 -7.68 -1.25
C VAL A 229 -4.29 -7.05 -2.61
N THR A 230 -5.29 -6.19 -2.76
CA THR A 230 -5.53 -5.44 -4.00
C THR A 230 -5.36 -3.95 -3.75
N ILE A 231 -4.50 -3.31 -4.55
CA ILE A 231 -4.31 -1.87 -4.58
C ILE A 231 -4.71 -1.41 -5.98
N ARG A 232 -5.75 -0.58 -6.08
CA ARG A 232 -6.24 -0.14 -7.38
C ARG A 232 -6.69 1.31 -7.40
N ASN A 233 -6.52 1.93 -8.59
CA ASN A 233 -6.94 3.29 -8.85
C ASN A 233 -6.43 4.29 -7.78
N CYS A 234 -5.17 4.09 -7.33
CA CYS A 234 -4.52 4.92 -6.33
C CYS A 234 -3.50 5.86 -6.98
N TYR A 235 -3.28 7.01 -6.37
CA TYR A 235 -2.24 7.96 -6.73
C TYR A 235 -1.17 8.01 -5.65
N PHE A 236 0.09 7.93 -6.08
CA PHE A 236 1.27 8.11 -5.24
C PHE A 236 2.10 9.26 -5.83
N GLY A 237 2.30 10.32 -5.05
CA GLY A 237 3.02 11.49 -5.53
C GLY A 237 3.38 12.47 -4.43
N GLY A 238 3.81 13.67 -4.83
CA GLY A 238 4.11 14.75 -3.92
C GLY A 238 2.87 15.40 -3.33
N SER A 239 3.04 16.10 -2.21
CA SER A 239 2.08 17.06 -1.66
C SER A 239 2.53 18.49 -1.96
N GLU A 240 1.70 19.47 -1.59
CA GLU A 240 2.07 20.88 -1.66
C GLU A 240 3.31 21.19 -0.77
N ASN A 241 3.46 20.47 0.34
CA ASN A 241 4.54 20.69 1.31
C ASN A 241 5.76 19.79 1.07
N THR A 242 5.57 18.65 0.44
CA THR A 242 6.60 17.63 0.26
C THR A 242 6.50 17.06 -1.16
N PRO A 243 7.40 17.46 -2.08
CA PRO A 243 7.24 17.15 -3.52
C PRO A 243 7.55 15.69 -3.87
N HIS A 244 8.10 14.90 -2.95
CA HIS A 244 8.55 13.54 -3.21
C HIS A 244 8.03 12.54 -2.18
N TYR A 245 8.24 11.26 -2.48
CA TYR A 245 8.18 10.12 -1.56
C TYR A 245 9.33 9.16 -1.89
N MET A 246 9.76 8.33 -0.93
CA MET A 246 10.90 7.43 -1.14
C MET A 246 10.50 6.20 -1.95
N ALA A 247 9.53 5.47 -1.47
CA ALA A 247 8.96 4.31 -2.13
C ALA A 247 7.44 4.28 -1.94
N ALA A 248 6.69 3.85 -2.97
CA ALA A 248 5.24 3.80 -2.85
C ALA A 248 4.76 2.51 -2.19
N ILE A 249 5.03 1.36 -2.80
CA ILE A 249 4.52 0.07 -2.34
C ILE A 249 5.69 -0.90 -2.19
N GLY A 250 5.72 -1.64 -1.09
CA GLY A 250 6.73 -2.68 -1.01
C GLY A 250 6.85 -3.43 0.30
N THR A 251 7.96 -4.13 0.40
CA THR A 251 8.41 -4.84 1.59
C THR A 251 9.93 -4.77 1.70
N HIS A 252 10.43 -4.58 2.89
CA HIS A 252 11.86 -4.60 3.20
C HIS A 252 12.22 -5.67 4.23
N SER A 253 11.25 -6.45 4.69
CA SER A 253 11.50 -7.59 5.56
C SER A 253 10.89 -8.88 5.01
N GLN A 254 11.50 -9.99 5.33
CA GLN A 254 10.97 -11.29 4.99
C GLN A 254 11.19 -12.30 6.12
N GLN A 255 10.47 -13.39 6.06
CA GLN A 255 10.58 -14.51 6.97
C GLN A 255 10.85 -15.80 6.19
N ALA A 256 11.89 -16.55 6.55
CA ALA A 256 12.19 -17.82 5.92
C ALA A 256 10.96 -18.75 5.91
N GLY A 257 10.65 -19.32 4.76
CA GLY A 257 9.50 -20.22 4.55
C GLY A 257 8.15 -19.51 4.42
N VAL A 258 8.12 -18.16 4.38
CA VAL A 258 6.88 -17.39 4.29
C VAL A 258 6.94 -16.43 3.10
N LYS A 259 5.89 -16.43 2.28
CA LYS A 259 5.70 -15.50 1.18
C LYS A 259 4.33 -14.84 1.28
N CYS A 260 4.28 -13.52 1.18
CA CYS A 260 3.02 -12.83 0.91
C CYS A 260 2.55 -13.19 -0.51
N SER A 261 1.26 -13.30 -0.75
CA SER A 261 0.77 -13.82 -2.03
C SER A 261 -0.54 -13.22 -2.51
N ASP A 262 -0.81 -13.43 -3.79
CA ASP A 262 -2.05 -12.99 -4.43
C ASP A 262 -2.22 -11.46 -4.30
N ILE A 263 -1.16 -10.73 -4.71
CA ILE A 263 -1.10 -9.28 -4.63
C ILE A 263 -1.36 -8.69 -6.02
N VAL A 264 -2.32 -7.76 -6.10
CA VAL A 264 -2.66 -7.06 -7.34
C VAL A 264 -2.45 -5.57 -7.16
N ILE A 265 -1.67 -4.96 -8.06
CA ILE A 265 -1.45 -3.51 -8.13
C ILE A 265 -1.89 -3.07 -9.54
N GLU A 266 -3.01 -2.37 -9.63
CA GLU A 266 -3.62 -2.06 -10.91
C GLU A 266 -4.20 -0.65 -11.00
N ASP A 267 -4.18 -0.09 -12.23
CA ASP A 267 -4.78 1.20 -12.56
C ASP A 267 -4.28 2.35 -11.66
N CYS A 268 -3.05 2.25 -11.12
CA CYS A 268 -2.45 3.24 -10.24
C CYS A 268 -1.54 4.21 -11.00
N THR A 269 -1.32 5.39 -10.41
CA THR A 269 -0.35 6.38 -10.90
C THR A 269 0.75 6.55 -9.86
N PHE A 270 2.00 6.42 -10.31
CA PHE A 270 3.21 6.61 -9.52
C PHE A 270 3.97 7.81 -10.08
N ASP A 271 3.92 8.92 -9.38
CA ASP A 271 4.49 10.18 -9.82
C ASP A 271 5.78 10.48 -9.04
N ASN A 272 6.89 10.21 -9.68
CA ASN A 272 8.21 10.64 -9.27
C ASN A 272 8.70 10.16 -7.88
N ALA A 273 8.81 8.84 -7.70
CA ALA A 273 9.46 8.28 -6.51
C ALA A 273 10.95 8.68 -6.45
N ALA A 274 11.42 9.07 -5.27
CA ALA A 274 12.83 9.40 -5.07
C ALA A 274 13.75 8.18 -5.18
N TYR A 275 13.26 6.98 -4.90
CA TYR A 275 14.02 5.74 -5.02
C TYR A 275 13.29 4.72 -5.92
N THR A 276 12.12 4.24 -5.54
CA THR A 276 11.39 3.25 -6.33
C THR A 276 9.88 3.39 -6.17
N ALA A 277 9.14 3.22 -7.24
CA ALA A 277 7.69 3.17 -7.11
C ALA A 277 7.23 1.89 -6.41
N ILE A 278 7.72 0.73 -6.84
CA ILE A 278 7.34 -0.57 -6.25
C ILE A 278 8.61 -1.38 -6.00
N HIS A 279 8.79 -1.91 -4.79
CA HIS A 279 9.84 -2.88 -4.53
C HIS A 279 9.36 -4.02 -3.63
N PHE A 280 9.82 -5.22 -3.90
CA PHE A 280 9.38 -6.38 -3.14
C PHE A 280 10.37 -7.54 -3.13
N MET A 281 10.24 -8.37 -2.12
CA MET A 281 10.93 -9.63 -1.95
C MET A 281 9.98 -10.68 -1.36
N ALA A 282 10.20 -11.95 -1.65
CA ALA A 282 9.45 -13.06 -1.06
C ALA A 282 7.92 -12.96 -1.27
N TYR A 283 7.48 -12.47 -2.43
CA TYR A 283 6.10 -12.50 -2.85
C TYR A 283 5.84 -13.70 -3.77
N ASP A 284 4.60 -14.09 -3.87
CA ASP A 284 4.14 -15.16 -4.74
C ASP A 284 2.84 -14.75 -5.43
N ARG A 285 2.71 -15.00 -6.74
CA ARG A 285 1.55 -14.59 -7.53
C ARG A 285 1.20 -13.10 -7.39
N ILE A 286 2.15 -12.24 -7.78
CA ILE A 286 1.92 -10.80 -7.86
C ILE A 286 1.61 -10.38 -9.29
N THR A 287 0.63 -9.50 -9.46
CA THR A 287 0.28 -8.88 -10.74
C THR A 287 0.36 -7.36 -10.63
N ILE A 288 1.18 -6.75 -11.49
CA ILE A 288 1.33 -5.28 -11.60
C ILE A 288 0.87 -4.91 -12.99
N ARG A 289 -0.31 -4.28 -13.12
CA ARG A 289 -0.90 -4.04 -14.44
C ARG A 289 -1.58 -2.69 -14.61
N ASN A 290 -1.53 -2.19 -15.85
CA ASN A 290 -2.23 -0.96 -16.28
C ASN A 290 -1.86 0.27 -15.43
N ASN A 291 -0.66 0.32 -14.88
CA ASN A 291 -0.22 1.44 -14.06
C ASN A 291 0.56 2.46 -14.90
N ASN A 292 0.58 3.71 -14.45
CA ASN A 292 1.36 4.78 -15.05
C ASN A 292 2.48 5.20 -14.10
N PHE A 293 3.72 5.24 -14.61
CA PHE A 293 4.90 5.61 -13.85
C PHE A 293 5.60 6.80 -14.50
N THR A 294 5.90 7.83 -13.72
CA THR A 294 6.78 8.92 -14.11
C THR A 294 8.06 8.83 -13.29
N ILE A 295 9.22 8.84 -13.95
CA ILE A 295 10.54 8.76 -13.31
C ILE A 295 11.37 9.94 -13.81
N THR A 296 11.58 10.95 -12.96
CA THR A 296 12.31 12.17 -13.31
C THR A 296 13.60 12.32 -12.52
N SER A 297 14.51 13.17 -12.97
CA SER A 297 15.84 13.37 -12.37
C SER A 297 15.92 14.51 -11.35
N ASP A 298 14.80 14.91 -10.78
CA ASP A 298 14.68 16.08 -9.92
C ASP A 298 15.03 15.84 -8.44
N SER A 299 15.39 14.62 -8.05
CA SER A 299 15.89 14.31 -6.70
C SER A 299 17.39 14.00 -6.70
N GLU A 300 18.03 14.09 -5.54
CA GLU A 300 19.46 13.82 -5.37
C GLU A 300 19.82 12.32 -5.39
N GLN A 301 18.81 11.44 -5.41
CA GLN A 301 19.02 9.99 -5.42
C GLN A 301 19.63 9.55 -6.78
N ILE A 302 20.68 8.76 -6.74
CA ILE A 302 21.40 8.32 -7.93
C ILE A 302 20.71 7.13 -8.61
N ASP A 303 20.25 6.16 -7.82
CA ASP A 303 19.61 4.95 -8.35
C ASP A 303 18.10 5.05 -8.21
N ARG A 304 17.38 5.00 -9.33
CA ARG A 304 15.92 5.05 -9.36
C ARG A 304 15.34 3.90 -10.13
N TYR A 305 14.24 3.40 -9.62
CA TYR A 305 13.55 2.24 -10.18
C TYR A 305 12.05 2.51 -10.32
N GLY A 306 11.48 2.03 -11.40
CA GLY A 306 10.03 1.88 -11.49
C GLY A 306 9.58 0.70 -10.63
N ILE A 307 10.09 -0.51 -10.95
CA ILE A 307 9.81 -1.74 -10.20
C ILE A 307 11.13 -2.45 -9.90
N LEU A 308 11.37 -2.74 -8.63
CA LEU A 308 12.53 -3.45 -8.13
C LEU A 308 12.11 -4.74 -7.41
N ALA A 309 12.38 -5.89 -8.03
CA ALA A 309 12.17 -7.19 -7.39
C ALA A 309 13.52 -7.81 -7.03
N TYR A 310 13.69 -8.22 -5.77
CA TYR A 310 14.96 -8.75 -5.27
C TYR A 310 14.75 -9.86 -4.24
N THR A 311 15.78 -10.67 -3.98
CA THR A 311 15.67 -11.81 -3.05
C THR A 311 16.22 -11.55 -1.67
N TYR A 312 17.00 -10.49 -1.49
CA TYR A 312 17.72 -10.23 -0.25
C TYR A 312 17.65 -8.76 0.16
N GLY A 313 17.21 -8.54 1.38
CA GLY A 313 17.26 -7.26 2.07
C GLY A 313 18.13 -7.32 3.33
N SER A 314 18.30 -6.21 4.02
CA SER A 314 19.21 -6.05 5.18
C SER A 314 18.88 -6.87 6.43
N PHE A 315 17.74 -7.57 6.45
CA PHE A 315 17.22 -8.19 7.67
C PHE A 315 17.22 -9.72 7.71
N ILE A 316 17.65 -10.37 6.64
CA ILE A 316 17.72 -11.84 6.58
C ILE A 316 19.01 -12.28 5.91
N ASP A 317 19.57 -13.39 6.35
CA ASP A 317 20.71 -14.01 5.68
C ASP A 317 20.30 -14.45 4.25
N PRO A 318 21.10 -14.13 3.21
CA PRO A 318 20.79 -14.50 1.83
C PRO A 318 20.51 -15.97 1.62
N THR A 319 21.14 -16.85 2.40
CA THR A 319 20.97 -18.31 2.31
C THR A 319 19.59 -18.78 2.82
N GLY A 320 18.95 -17.99 3.67
CA GLY A 320 17.58 -18.24 4.18
C GLY A 320 16.51 -17.41 3.49
N ALA A 321 16.88 -16.58 2.50
CA ALA A 321 15.95 -15.72 1.80
C ALA A 321 14.96 -16.54 0.93
N GLU A 322 13.70 -16.12 0.94
CA GLU A 322 12.70 -16.60 -0.01
C GLU A 322 12.76 -15.74 -1.29
N SER A 323 12.55 -16.37 -2.43
CA SER A 323 12.45 -15.66 -3.70
C SER A 323 11.00 -15.42 -4.11
N THR A 324 10.77 -14.35 -4.86
CA THR A 324 9.50 -14.12 -5.54
C THR A 324 9.30 -15.14 -6.65
N THR A 325 8.06 -15.61 -6.80
CA THR A 325 7.68 -16.54 -7.87
C THR A 325 6.35 -16.14 -8.51
N ASP A 326 6.15 -16.56 -9.78
CA ASP A 326 4.90 -16.41 -10.50
C ASP A 326 4.39 -14.97 -10.54
N PHE A 327 5.21 -14.03 -11.04
CA PHE A 327 4.77 -12.65 -11.11
C PHE A 327 4.69 -12.09 -12.53
N THR A 328 3.74 -11.18 -12.72
CA THR A 328 3.42 -10.59 -14.00
C THR A 328 3.47 -9.06 -13.93
N ILE A 329 4.14 -8.44 -14.90
CA ILE A 329 4.16 -7.00 -15.16
C ILE A 329 3.56 -6.80 -16.54
N GLU A 330 2.33 -6.24 -16.64
CA GLU A 330 1.62 -6.16 -17.92
C GLU A 330 0.87 -4.84 -18.13
N GLY A 331 0.90 -4.34 -19.37
CA GLY A 331 0.12 -3.18 -19.78
C GLY A 331 0.48 -1.87 -19.08
N ASN A 332 1.65 -1.78 -18.43
CA ASN A 332 2.06 -0.57 -17.74
C ASN A 332 2.74 0.42 -18.69
N THR A 333 2.65 1.71 -18.36
CA THR A 333 3.34 2.80 -19.05
C THR A 333 4.38 3.43 -18.15
N PHE A 334 5.60 3.60 -18.67
CA PHE A 334 6.72 4.25 -17.98
C PHE A 334 7.23 5.41 -18.82
N ASP A 335 7.14 6.63 -18.27
CA ASP A 335 7.72 7.85 -18.84
C ASP A 335 8.95 8.24 -18.02
N VAL A 336 10.14 8.17 -18.66
CA VAL A 336 11.43 8.29 -17.98
C VAL A 336 12.22 9.45 -18.53
N SER A 337 12.61 10.39 -17.69
CA SER A 337 13.56 11.45 -18.03
C SER A 337 14.87 11.39 -17.22
N ASP A 338 14.97 10.48 -16.27
CA ASP A 338 16.22 10.21 -15.53
C ASP A 338 17.15 9.30 -16.34
N PRO A 339 18.32 9.77 -16.79
CA PRO A 339 19.26 8.97 -17.58
C PRO A 339 19.92 7.84 -16.78
N ASN A 340 19.82 7.85 -15.46
CA ASN A 340 20.37 6.82 -14.58
C ASN A 340 19.35 5.79 -14.12
N ALA A 341 18.09 5.94 -14.51
CA ALA A 341 17.03 5.04 -14.07
C ALA A 341 17.19 3.62 -14.65
N THR A 342 16.83 2.64 -13.83
CA THR A 342 16.53 1.28 -14.28
C THR A 342 15.04 1.05 -14.06
N VAL A 343 14.27 0.94 -15.14
CA VAL A 343 12.80 0.90 -15.03
C VAL A 343 12.32 -0.37 -14.34
N LEU A 344 12.74 -1.52 -14.84
CA LEU A 344 12.46 -2.83 -14.25
C LEU A 344 13.77 -3.49 -13.87
N GLU A 345 14.09 -3.59 -12.59
CA GLU A 345 15.21 -4.38 -12.09
C GLU A 345 14.70 -5.61 -11.35
N ILE A 346 15.08 -6.78 -11.84
CA ILE A 346 14.67 -8.06 -11.28
C ILE A 346 15.93 -8.88 -11.03
N THR A 347 16.28 -9.02 -9.76
CA THR A 347 17.60 -9.52 -9.39
C THR A 347 17.56 -10.55 -8.26
N THR A 348 18.17 -11.68 -8.49
CA THR A 348 18.45 -12.64 -7.43
C THR A 348 19.84 -12.41 -6.87
N ASN A 349 19.98 -12.31 -5.56
CA ASN A 349 21.29 -12.28 -4.93
C ASN A 349 22.07 -13.59 -5.21
N ASN A 350 23.30 -13.49 -5.69
CA ASN A 350 24.11 -14.65 -6.05
C ASN A 350 24.45 -15.62 -4.89
N LYS A 351 24.17 -15.23 -3.65
CA LYS A 351 24.29 -16.09 -2.46
C LYS A 351 22.98 -16.75 -2.10
N SER A 352 21.86 -16.38 -2.72
CA SER A 352 20.56 -17.01 -2.48
C SER A 352 20.48 -18.36 -3.19
N PRO A 353 20.11 -19.44 -2.50
CA PRO A 353 19.87 -20.73 -3.15
C PRO A 353 18.55 -20.79 -3.92
N LYS A 354 17.72 -19.74 -3.83
CA LYS A 354 16.39 -19.66 -4.45
C LYS A 354 16.36 -18.48 -5.40
N HIS A 355 16.26 -18.77 -6.70
CA HIS A 355 16.13 -17.74 -7.72
C HIS A 355 14.70 -17.21 -7.83
N ILE A 356 14.57 -15.97 -8.28
CA ILE A 356 13.30 -15.43 -8.78
C ILE A 356 12.95 -16.21 -10.05
N LYS A 357 11.69 -16.59 -10.21
CA LYS A 357 11.27 -17.43 -11.33
C LYS A 357 9.83 -17.20 -11.79
N ASN A 358 9.55 -17.69 -13.01
CA ASN A 358 8.26 -17.57 -13.67
C ASN A 358 7.83 -16.09 -13.78
N VAL A 359 8.69 -15.28 -14.37
CA VAL A 359 8.48 -13.85 -14.59
C VAL A 359 7.86 -13.62 -15.96
N THR A 360 6.78 -12.86 -16.03
CA THR A 360 6.16 -12.43 -17.27
C THR A 360 6.16 -10.90 -17.36
N ILE A 361 6.81 -10.35 -18.38
CA ILE A 361 6.85 -8.92 -18.70
C ILE A 361 6.25 -8.73 -20.08
N LYS A 362 5.01 -8.24 -20.16
CA LYS A 362 4.30 -8.17 -21.43
C LYS A 362 3.46 -6.92 -21.63
N ASP A 363 3.34 -6.53 -22.89
CA ASP A 363 2.43 -5.46 -23.31
C ASP A 363 2.69 -4.11 -22.60
N ASN A 364 3.90 -3.86 -22.09
CA ASN A 364 4.27 -2.61 -21.44
C ASN A 364 4.83 -1.60 -22.46
N THR A 365 4.65 -0.32 -22.18
CA THR A 365 5.27 0.78 -22.92
C THR A 365 6.30 1.46 -22.02
N LEU A 366 7.59 1.39 -22.40
CA LEU A 366 8.69 2.02 -21.69
C LEU A 366 9.33 3.06 -22.61
N LYS A 367 9.27 4.34 -22.22
CA LYS A 367 9.81 5.45 -22.99
C LYS A 367 10.80 6.25 -22.17
N ALA A 368 11.98 6.50 -22.73
CA ALA A 368 13.00 7.36 -22.14
C ALA A 368 13.37 8.51 -23.08
N VAL A 369 13.74 9.64 -22.51
CA VAL A 369 14.25 10.77 -23.28
C VAL A 369 15.75 10.61 -23.56
N ASN A 370 16.51 10.12 -22.57
CA ASN A 370 17.97 10.02 -22.66
C ASN A 370 18.51 8.86 -21.80
N GLY A 371 18.73 7.70 -22.39
CA GLY A 371 19.52 6.64 -21.76
C GLY A 371 18.80 5.85 -20.66
N GLY A 372 19.60 5.26 -19.78
CA GLY A 372 19.11 4.36 -18.73
C GLY A 372 18.94 2.91 -19.19
N LYS A 373 18.36 2.10 -18.31
CA LYS A 373 18.03 0.71 -18.58
C LYS A 373 16.50 0.52 -18.53
N ALA A 374 15.93 -0.13 -19.53
CA ALA A 374 14.52 -0.45 -19.47
C ALA A 374 14.27 -1.70 -18.62
N ILE A 375 14.91 -2.83 -18.95
CA ILE A 375 14.75 -4.10 -18.25
C ILE A 375 16.13 -4.65 -17.92
N ASP A 376 16.41 -4.86 -16.63
CA ASP A 376 17.66 -5.45 -16.13
C ASP A 376 17.35 -6.70 -15.30
N LEU A 377 17.79 -7.85 -15.79
CA LEU A 377 17.52 -9.17 -15.21
C LEU A 377 18.82 -9.84 -14.78
N TYR A 378 18.83 -10.40 -13.56
CA TYR A 378 19.98 -11.13 -13.05
C TYR A 378 19.60 -12.37 -12.25
N LEU A 379 20.14 -13.53 -12.62
CA LEU A 379 19.92 -14.83 -11.97
C LEU A 379 18.43 -15.21 -11.81
N LEU A 380 17.74 -15.34 -12.94
CA LEU A 380 16.33 -15.69 -13.01
C LEU A 380 16.14 -17.07 -13.64
N ASP A 381 15.15 -17.81 -13.15
CA ASP A 381 14.69 -19.04 -13.77
C ASP A 381 13.35 -18.79 -14.47
N ASN A 382 13.28 -19.04 -15.77
CA ASN A 382 12.07 -18.88 -16.60
C ASN A 382 11.49 -17.45 -16.62
N CYS A 383 11.89 -16.69 -17.64
CA CYS A 383 11.39 -15.33 -17.86
C CYS A 383 10.86 -15.17 -19.28
N THR A 384 9.64 -14.65 -19.42
CA THR A 384 9.02 -14.31 -20.70
C THR A 384 8.89 -12.79 -20.85
N ILE A 385 9.41 -12.24 -21.96
CA ILE A 385 9.29 -10.83 -22.32
C ILE A 385 8.60 -10.78 -23.69
N SER A 386 7.41 -10.18 -23.79
CA SER A 386 6.65 -10.17 -25.04
C SER A 386 5.74 -8.96 -25.20
N GLY A 387 5.52 -8.51 -26.42
CA GLY A 387 4.57 -7.45 -26.76
C GLY A 387 4.91 -6.08 -26.17
N ASN A 388 6.14 -5.86 -25.68
CA ASN A 388 6.51 -4.58 -25.07
C ASN A 388 7.00 -3.60 -26.17
N THR A 389 6.78 -2.31 -25.94
CA THR A 389 7.40 -1.22 -26.68
C THR A 389 8.46 -0.54 -25.82
N ILE A 390 9.71 -0.52 -26.27
CA ILE A 390 10.85 0.04 -25.54
C ILE A 390 11.52 1.10 -26.44
N GLU A 391 11.53 2.36 -26.02
CA GLU A 391 11.98 3.50 -26.81
C GLU A 391 12.93 4.41 -26.04
N GLY A 392 14.05 4.83 -26.67
CA GLY A 392 14.95 5.86 -26.15
C GLY A 392 15.91 5.40 -25.04
N PHE A 393 16.02 4.11 -24.77
CA PHE A 393 16.93 3.57 -23.75
C PHE A 393 18.28 3.21 -24.35
N GLU A 394 19.37 3.56 -23.64
CA GLU A 394 20.71 3.10 -23.99
C GLU A 394 20.86 1.58 -23.88
N ARG A 395 20.19 1.00 -22.88
CA ARG A 395 20.23 -0.44 -22.58
C ARG A 395 18.82 -1.00 -22.47
N PRO A 396 18.16 -1.35 -23.59
CA PRO A 396 16.76 -1.77 -23.60
C PRO A 396 16.49 -3.02 -22.77
N ILE A 397 17.27 -4.07 -22.96
CA ILE A 397 17.17 -5.32 -22.21
C ILE A 397 18.58 -5.80 -21.86
N VAL A 398 18.82 -6.00 -20.58
CA VAL A 398 20.03 -6.61 -20.04
C VAL A 398 19.64 -7.86 -19.29
N ALA A 399 20.20 -9.00 -19.67
CA ALA A 399 19.90 -10.26 -19.01
C ALA A 399 21.19 -11.04 -18.79
N ASN A 400 21.54 -11.26 -17.53
CA ASN A 400 22.77 -11.94 -17.13
C ASN A 400 22.44 -13.17 -16.29
N SER A 401 23.00 -14.31 -16.67
CA SER A 401 22.88 -15.59 -15.95
C SER A 401 21.41 -15.99 -15.70
N CYS A 402 20.56 -15.72 -16.68
CA CYS A 402 19.14 -16.10 -16.63
C CYS A 402 18.93 -17.37 -17.44
N ASP A 403 18.27 -18.35 -16.85
CA ASP A 403 17.92 -19.60 -17.50
C ASP A 403 16.55 -19.47 -18.19
N GLU A 404 16.39 -20.11 -19.36
CA GLU A 404 15.13 -20.18 -20.10
C GLU A 404 14.46 -18.82 -20.37
N GLN A 405 15.17 -17.92 -21.04
CA GLN A 405 14.61 -16.64 -21.49
C GLN A 405 13.88 -16.80 -22.81
N PHE A 406 12.71 -16.22 -22.87
CA PHE A 406 11.93 -16.14 -24.10
C PHE A 406 11.54 -14.69 -24.40
N ILE A 407 12.08 -14.12 -25.48
CA ILE A 407 11.78 -12.76 -25.93
C ILE A 407 11.07 -12.85 -27.28
N SER A 408 9.86 -12.32 -27.39
CA SER A 408 9.09 -12.27 -28.63
C SER A 408 8.29 -10.97 -28.76
N ASP A 409 8.01 -10.59 -29.99
CA ASP A 409 7.09 -9.49 -30.34
C ASP A 409 7.33 -8.21 -29.53
N THR A 410 8.60 -7.93 -29.17
CA THR A 410 8.97 -6.73 -28.41
C THR A 410 9.62 -5.75 -29.38
N ASP A 411 9.01 -4.58 -29.53
CA ASP A 411 9.52 -3.50 -30.37
C ASP A 411 10.56 -2.67 -29.61
N ILE A 412 11.82 -2.71 -30.09
CA ILE A 412 12.90 -1.89 -29.56
C ILE A 412 13.22 -0.80 -30.57
N VAL A 413 12.95 0.45 -30.20
CA VAL A 413 13.24 1.64 -31.00
C VAL A 413 14.48 2.30 -30.42
N THR A 414 15.59 2.21 -31.13
CA THR A 414 16.84 2.94 -30.84
C THR A 414 16.94 4.10 -31.83
N GLU A 415 17.14 5.32 -31.32
CA GLU A 415 17.45 6.47 -32.18
C GLU A 415 18.79 6.33 -32.90
#